data_54f7e77ad295e3cd8aa5a1ec512d18b5
#
_entry.id   54f7e77ad295e3cd8aa5a1ec512d18b5
#
_cell.length_a   1.000
_cell.length_b   1.000
_cell.length_c   1.000
_cell.angle_alpha   90.00
_cell.angle_beta   90.00
_cell.angle_gamma   90.00
#
_symmetry.space_group_name_H-M   'P 1'
#
loop_
_entity.id
_entity.type
_entity.pdbx_description
1 polymer ?
#
loop_
_entity_poly.entity_id
_entity_poly.type
_entity_poly.pdbx_seq_one_letter_code
_entity_poly.pdbx_strand_id
1 'polypeptide(L)'
;AMINRPMSTGDALYLDRAALAELDIGAATVRIDERTSLRILELDDQRAQIELTAGTINLSVRNVYEGQYYEIDTPTLAFVVEQPGIYRVDISPSGDSTMISVVDGSGIVYGQDNASYSVSNGRSYRFNDTSLTDYQVFSLPERDEFDQWCLERAQRYDESESRRYVSEDVIGYSDLDEYGTWGSASSYGSIWYPSGVAVGWAPYRNGRWAWIDP
;
A
#
# COMPACT_ATOMS: atom_id res chain seq x y z
N ALA A 1 14.29 -2.44 10.67
CA ALA A 1 12.88 -2.68 10.98
C ALA A 1 12.68 -4.17 11.29
N MET A 2 11.73 -4.51 12.13
CA MET A 2 11.34 -5.92 12.34
C MET A 2 10.25 -6.26 11.32
N ILE A 3 10.33 -7.46 10.75
CA ILE A 3 9.28 -7.98 9.86
C ILE A 3 7.96 -8.07 10.64
N ASN A 4 6.84 -7.79 9.98
CA ASN A 4 5.48 -7.82 10.56
C ASN A 4 5.30 -6.92 11.79
N ARG A 5 5.98 -5.76 11.81
CA ARG A 5 5.73 -4.74 12.81
C ARG A 5 4.47 -3.95 12.44
N PRO A 6 3.46 -3.90 13.32
CA PRO A 6 2.33 -3.00 13.12
C PRO A 6 2.80 -1.55 13.06
N MET A 7 2.20 -0.79 12.16
CA MET A 7 2.38 0.66 12.06
C MET A 7 1.05 1.36 12.29
N SER A 8 1.11 2.56 12.83
CA SER A 8 -0.06 3.35 13.20
C SER A 8 0.16 4.84 12.91
N THR A 9 -0.89 5.61 13.04
CA THR A 9 -0.84 7.08 12.97
C THR A 9 0.30 7.64 13.81
N GLY A 10 1.13 8.49 13.22
CA GLY A 10 2.30 9.12 13.82
C GLY A 10 3.61 8.37 13.63
N ASP A 11 3.59 7.10 13.20
CA ASP A 11 4.81 6.35 12.90
C ASP A 11 5.52 6.92 11.66
N ALA A 12 6.86 6.88 11.69
CA ALA A 12 7.71 7.26 10.58
C ALA A 12 8.63 6.11 10.19
N LEU A 13 8.89 5.98 8.90
CA LEU A 13 9.78 4.98 8.33
C LEU A 13 10.81 5.65 7.43
N TYR A 14 12.07 5.26 7.61
CA TYR A 14 13.16 5.61 6.72
C TYR A 14 13.82 4.33 6.22
N LEU A 15 13.98 4.22 4.91
CA LEU A 15 14.71 3.16 4.25
C LEU A 15 16.09 3.67 3.82
N ASP A 16 17.13 2.94 4.22
CA ASP A 16 18.49 3.19 3.79
C ASP A 16 18.75 2.57 2.40
N ARG A 17 19.97 2.67 1.91
CA ARG A 17 20.39 2.08 0.63
C ARG A 17 20.13 0.58 0.59
N ALA A 18 19.74 0.09 -0.56
CA ALA A 18 19.44 -1.32 -0.83
C ALA A 18 18.37 -1.93 0.12
N ALA A 19 17.53 -1.10 0.72
CA ALA A 19 16.40 -1.55 1.53
C ALA A 19 15.10 -1.34 0.76
N LEU A 20 14.24 -2.35 0.77
CA LEU A 20 12.88 -2.29 0.26
C LEU A 20 11.91 -2.65 1.38
N ALA A 21 10.72 -2.08 1.38
CA ALA A 21 9.67 -2.43 2.33
C ALA A 21 8.30 -2.47 1.66
N GLU A 22 7.41 -3.24 2.26
CA GLU A 22 6.02 -3.32 1.87
C GLU A 22 5.16 -3.13 3.13
N LEU A 23 4.17 -2.24 3.04
CA LEU A 23 3.14 -2.01 4.05
C LEU A 23 1.80 -2.45 3.47
N ASP A 24 1.17 -3.42 4.11
CA ASP A 24 -0.20 -3.81 3.78
C ASP A 24 -1.16 -2.99 4.64
N ILE A 25 -2.08 -2.27 4.02
CA ILE A 25 -3.06 -1.39 4.65
C ILE A 25 -4.48 -1.77 4.23
N GLY A 26 -4.78 -3.06 4.26
CA GLY A 26 -6.09 -3.60 3.88
C GLY A 26 -6.29 -3.66 2.37
N ALA A 27 -7.22 -2.89 1.82
CA ALA A 27 -7.46 -2.87 0.37
C ALA A 27 -6.35 -2.23 -0.46
N ALA A 28 -5.28 -1.74 0.17
CA ALA A 28 -4.13 -1.16 -0.52
C ALA A 28 -2.80 -1.67 0.04
N THR A 29 -1.75 -1.51 -0.76
CA THR A 29 -0.37 -1.86 -0.40
C THR A 29 0.55 -0.72 -0.81
N VAL A 30 1.38 -0.27 0.12
CA VAL A 30 2.43 0.73 -0.15
C VAL A 30 3.78 0.02 -0.19
N ARG A 31 4.43 0.04 -1.34
CA ARG A 31 5.80 -0.44 -1.52
C ARG A 31 6.75 0.73 -1.55
N ILE A 32 7.89 0.59 -0.92
CA ILE A 32 8.77 1.68 -0.58
C ILE A 32 10.17 1.32 -1.08
N ASP A 33 10.73 2.21 -1.88
CA ASP A 33 12.07 2.08 -2.43
C ASP A 33 13.16 2.51 -1.43
N GLU A 34 14.41 2.24 -1.76
CA GLU A 34 15.57 2.72 -0.99
C GLU A 34 15.59 4.24 -0.84
N ARG A 35 16.25 4.75 0.21
CA ARG A 35 16.41 6.19 0.49
C ARG A 35 15.09 6.96 0.58
N THR A 36 14.04 6.28 0.93
CA THR A 36 12.70 6.84 1.06
C THR A 36 12.39 7.17 2.52
N SER A 37 11.80 8.31 2.74
CA SER A 37 11.34 8.78 4.04
C SER A 37 9.86 9.09 3.99
N LEU A 38 9.08 8.43 4.83
CA LEU A 38 7.65 8.65 4.94
C LEU A 38 7.18 8.67 6.40
N ARG A 39 6.01 9.26 6.61
CA ARG A 39 5.29 9.27 7.89
C ARG A 39 3.82 8.94 7.65
N ILE A 40 3.22 8.18 8.53
CA ILE A 40 1.79 7.95 8.55
C ILE A 40 1.12 9.10 9.30
N LEU A 41 0.36 9.92 8.59
CA LEU A 41 -0.37 11.05 9.18
C LEU A 41 -1.69 10.61 9.78
N GLU A 42 -2.43 9.75 9.06
CA GLU A 42 -3.68 9.15 9.51
C GLU A 42 -3.78 7.73 8.92
N LEU A 43 -4.19 6.78 9.75
CA LEU A 43 -4.43 5.41 9.32
C LEU A 43 -5.55 4.82 10.18
N ASP A 44 -6.70 4.64 9.55
CA ASP A 44 -7.87 3.97 10.10
C ASP A 44 -8.63 3.21 9.00
N ASP A 45 -9.82 2.71 9.29
CA ASP A 45 -10.63 1.92 8.34
C ASP A 45 -11.11 2.73 7.13
N GLN A 46 -11.11 4.06 7.21
CA GLN A 46 -11.60 4.95 6.17
C GLN A 46 -10.48 5.75 5.49
N ARG A 47 -9.38 6.03 6.21
CA ARG A 47 -8.33 6.93 5.75
C ARG A 47 -6.96 6.31 5.85
N ALA A 48 -6.21 6.48 4.78
CA ALA A 48 -4.77 6.24 4.75
C ALA A 48 -4.11 7.48 4.16
N GLN A 49 -3.58 8.35 5.03
CA GLN A 49 -2.84 9.55 4.67
C GLN A 49 -1.36 9.38 5.03
N ILE A 50 -0.50 9.47 4.03
CA ILE A 50 0.93 9.24 4.14
C ILE A 50 1.68 10.47 3.62
N GLU A 51 2.55 11.04 4.45
CA GLU A 51 3.50 12.06 4.06
C GLU A 51 4.77 11.40 3.51
N LEU A 52 5.07 11.63 2.24
CA LEU A 52 6.31 11.24 1.58
C LEU A 52 7.21 12.46 1.47
N THR A 53 8.33 12.47 2.19
CA THR A 53 9.24 13.62 2.22
C THR A 53 10.46 13.46 1.32
N ALA A 54 10.82 12.23 0.95
CA ALA A 54 11.92 11.92 0.03
C ALA A 54 11.76 10.52 -0.53
N GLY A 55 12.30 10.28 -1.72
CA GLY A 55 12.38 8.96 -2.33
C GLY A 55 11.16 8.60 -3.16
N THR A 56 10.87 7.31 -3.22
CA THR A 56 9.88 6.72 -4.14
C THR A 56 8.99 5.72 -3.43
N ILE A 57 7.70 5.77 -3.73
CA ILE A 57 6.73 4.74 -3.34
C ILE A 57 5.92 4.26 -4.55
N ASN A 58 5.45 3.03 -4.46
CA ASN A 58 4.40 2.47 -5.31
C ASN A 58 3.18 2.18 -4.42
N LEU A 59 2.06 2.80 -4.74
CA LEU A 59 0.77 2.58 -4.10
C LEU A 59 -0.10 1.72 -5.03
N SER A 60 -0.45 0.53 -4.58
CA SER A 60 -1.37 -0.37 -5.27
C SER A 60 -2.68 -0.43 -4.49
N VAL A 61 -3.76 0.07 -5.07
CA VAL A 61 -5.10 0.11 -4.48
C VAL A 61 -5.99 -0.89 -5.21
N ARG A 62 -6.42 -1.94 -4.50
CA ARG A 62 -7.29 -3.00 -5.05
C ARG A 62 -8.74 -2.56 -5.10
N ASN A 63 -9.19 -1.89 -4.08
CA ASN A 63 -10.55 -1.36 -3.97
C ASN A 63 -10.54 0.03 -3.34
N VAL A 64 -11.51 0.85 -3.72
CA VAL A 64 -11.87 2.12 -3.06
C VAL A 64 -13.34 2.01 -2.68
N TYR A 65 -13.62 1.75 -1.41
CA TYR A 65 -14.98 1.67 -0.91
C TYR A 65 -15.57 3.07 -0.65
N GLU A 66 -16.88 3.16 -0.59
CA GLU A 66 -17.55 4.42 -0.28
C GLU A 66 -17.08 4.98 1.07
N GLY A 67 -16.56 6.21 1.05
CA GLY A 67 -15.98 6.86 2.23
C GLY A 67 -14.52 6.54 2.50
N GLN A 68 -13.90 5.63 1.74
CA GLN A 68 -12.46 5.41 1.84
C GLN A 68 -11.65 6.47 1.07
N TYR A 69 -10.48 6.77 1.63
CA TYR A 69 -9.64 7.86 1.18
C TYR A 69 -8.16 7.48 1.29
N TYR A 70 -7.46 7.53 0.17
CA TYR A 70 -6.01 7.29 0.09
C TYR A 70 -5.33 8.55 -0.41
N GLU A 71 -4.47 9.12 0.42
CA GLU A 71 -3.76 10.37 0.12
C GLU A 71 -2.26 10.21 0.36
N ILE A 72 -1.47 10.74 -0.58
CA ILE A 72 -0.02 10.87 -0.46
C ILE A 72 0.32 12.35 -0.49
N ASP A 73 0.77 12.87 0.64
CA ASP A 73 1.27 14.23 0.77
C ASP A 73 2.75 14.28 0.41
N THR A 74 3.14 15.26 -0.37
CA THR A 74 4.53 15.53 -0.75
C THR A 74 4.87 17.00 -0.49
N PRO A 75 6.14 17.43 -0.57
CA PRO A 75 6.49 18.83 -0.41
C PRO A 75 5.83 19.77 -1.42
N THR A 76 5.40 19.27 -2.59
CA THR A 76 4.83 20.09 -3.64
C THR A 76 3.32 19.95 -3.81
N LEU A 77 2.72 18.85 -3.39
CA LEU A 77 1.31 18.54 -3.66
C LEU A 77 0.76 17.46 -2.73
N ALA A 78 -0.57 17.33 -2.69
CA ALA A 78 -1.27 16.15 -2.18
C ALA A 78 -1.88 15.36 -3.34
N PHE A 79 -1.66 14.06 -3.39
CA PHE A 79 -2.23 13.16 -4.39
C PHE A 79 -3.31 12.29 -3.75
N VAL A 80 -4.51 12.34 -4.30
CA VAL A 80 -5.69 11.59 -3.83
C VAL A 80 -6.09 10.58 -4.90
N VAL A 81 -6.25 9.32 -4.49
CA VAL A 81 -6.73 8.24 -5.35
C VAL A 81 -8.23 8.35 -5.54
N GLU A 82 -8.71 8.31 -6.79
CA GLU A 82 -10.12 8.26 -7.12
C GLU A 82 -10.60 6.86 -7.53
N GLN A 83 -9.75 6.08 -8.16
CA GLN A 83 -10.10 4.75 -8.64
C GLN A 83 -9.07 3.71 -8.17
N PRO A 84 -9.45 2.44 -8.04
CA PRO A 84 -8.49 1.36 -7.87
C PRO A 84 -7.43 1.40 -8.97
N GLY A 85 -6.17 1.08 -8.64
CA GLY A 85 -5.09 1.15 -9.61
C GLY A 85 -3.71 1.06 -9.00
N ILE A 86 -2.70 1.37 -9.83
CA ILE A 86 -1.28 1.34 -9.49
C ILE A 86 -0.68 2.72 -9.75
N TYR A 87 -0.11 3.29 -8.71
CA TYR A 87 0.41 4.65 -8.70
C TYR A 87 1.85 4.65 -8.18
N ARG A 88 2.72 5.36 -8.86
CA ARG A 88 4.08 5.60 -8.39
C ARG A 88 4.25 7.08 -8.11
N VAL A 89 4.82 7.40 -6.95
CA VAL A 89 5.12 8.76 -6.52
C VAL A 89 6.60 8.88 -6.26
N ASP A 90 7.25 9.77 -7.01
CA ASP A 90 8.68 10.04 -6.90
C ASP A 90 8.90 11.49 -6.50
N ILE A 91 9.73 11.73 -5.48
CA ILE A 91 10.21 13.05 -5.12
C ILE A 91 11.61 13.25 -5.71
N SER A 92 11.84 14.40 -6.36
CA SER A 92 13.17 14.74 -6.87
C SER A 92 14.21 14.74 -5.73
N PRO A 93 15.48 14.47 -6.01
CA PRO A 93 16.53 14.51 -4.99
C PRO A 93 16.68 15.87 -4.27
N SER A 94 16.29 16.96 -4.93
CA SER A 94 16.23 18.31 -4.34
C SER A 94 14.98 18.57 -3.51
N GLY A 95 13.94 17.73 -3.63
CA GLY A 95 12.67 17.89 -2.93
C GLY A 95 11.74 18.96 -3.55
N ASP A 96 12.11 19.53 -4.71
CA ASP A 96 11.43 20.66 -5.33
C ASP A 96 10.38 20.26 -6.37
N SER A 97 10.33 19.00 -6.75
CA SER A 97 9.32 18.48 -7.67
C SER A 97 8.83 17.10 -7.29
N THR A 98 7.59 16.81 -7.64
CA THR A 98 6.97 15.50 -7.47
C THR A 98 6.52 14.97 -8.83
N MET A 99 6.80 13.69 -9.10
CA MET A 99 6.29 12.98 -10.27
C MET A 99 5.25 11.95 -9.82
N ILE A 100 4.07 12.00 -10.42
CA ILE A 100 3.01 11.00 -10.26
C ILE A 100 2.92 10.20 -11.55
N SER A 101 3.20 8.90 -11.49
CA SER A 101 3.02 7.98 -12.60
C SER A 101 1.79 7.11 -12.34
N VAL A 102 0.77 7.25 -13.17
CA VAL A 102 -0.47 6.47 -13.09
C VAL A 102 -0.36 5.31 -14.05
N VAL A 103 -0.03 4.13 -13.54
CA VAL A 103 0.08 2.90 -14.34
C VAL A 103 -1.31 2.40 -14.68
N ASP A 104 -2.21 2.43 -13.70
CA ASP A 104 -3.63 2.11 -13.83
C ASP A 104 -4.44 2.96 -12.87
N GLY A 105 -5.73 3.21 -13.19
CA GLY A 105 -6.63 4.01 -12.38
C GLY A 105 -6.62 5.52 -12.71
N SER A 106 -7.06 6.32 -11.74
CA SER A 106 -7.07 7.78 -11.80
C SER A 106 -7.02 8.40 -10.42
N GLY A 107 -6.67 9.69 -10.36
CA GLY A 107 -6.65 10.44 -9.11
C GLY A 107 -6.62 11.94 -9.36
N ILE A 108 -6.62 12.69 -8.27
CA ILE A 108 -6.54 14.15 -8.29
C ILE A 108 -5.30 14.58 -7.50
N VAL A 109 -4.56 15.52 -8.09
CA VAL A 109 -3.48 16.23 -7.41
C VAL A 109 -4.04 17.56 -6.94
N TYR A 110 -3.77 17.90 -5.67
CA TYR A 110 -4.13 19.18 -5.07
C TYR A 110 -2.87 19.98 -4.73
N GLY A 111 -2.89 21.24 -5.07
CA GLY A 111 -1.85 22.20 -4.78
C GLY A 111 -2.32 23.33 -3.86
N GLN A 112 -1.54 24.41 -3.80
CA GLN A 112 -1.91 25.61 -3.05
C GLN A 112 -3.08 26.35 -3.75
N ASP A 113 -3.74 27.23 -2.99
CA ASP A 113 -4.80 28.12 -3.48
C ASP A 113 -5.95 27.38 -4.20
N ASN A 114 -6.31 26.17 -3.73
CA ASN A 114 -7.30 25.28 -4.30
C ASN A 114 -6.98 24.83 -5.76
N ALA A 115 -5.73 24.91 -6.18
CA ALA A 115 -5.32 24.31 -7.44
C ALA A 115 -5.56 22.80 -7.43
N SER A 116 -6.08 22.26 -8.51
CA SER A 116 -6.25 20.82 -8.67
C SER A 116 -6.00 20.39 -10.10
N TYR A 117 -5.53 19.16 -10.27
CA TYR A 117 -5.26 18.59 -11.59
C TYR A 117 -5.60 17.09 -11.59
N SER A 118 -6.45 16.64 -12.53
CA SER A 118 -6.78 15.22 -12.67
C SER A 118 -5.67 14.48 -13.41
N VAL A 119 -5.24 13.35 -12.85
CA VAL A 119 -4.24 12.46 -13.44
C VAL A 119 -4.87 11.11 -13.77
N SER A 120 -4.48 10.52 -14.90
CA SER A 120 -5.11 9.30 -15.42
C SER A 120 -4.09 8.30 -15.94
N ASN A 121 -4.53 7.07 -16.11
CA ASN A 121 -3.71 5.93 -16.49
C ASN A 121 -2.87 6.13 -17.77
N GLY A 122 -1.74 5.44 -17.83
CA GLY A 122 -0.83 5.44 -18.97
C GLY A 122 0.05 6.70 -19.09
N ARG A 123 0.11 7.53 -18.06
CA ARG A 123 0.83 8.81 -18.06
C ARG A 123 1.62 9.05 -16.78
N SER A 124 2.67 9.84 -16.90
CA SER A 124 3.44 10.41 -15.80
C SER A 124 3.34 11.94 -15.84
N TYR A 125 3.17 12.52 -14.66
CA TYR A 125 2.96 13.96 -14.47
C TYR A 125 4.00 14.47 -13.48
N ARG A 126 4.84 15.40 -13.91
CA ARG A 126 5.80 16.09 -13.02
C ARG A 126 5.29 17.46 -12.71
N PHE A 127 5.22 17.80 -11.44
CA PHE A 127 4.85 19.10 -10.92
C PHE A 127 6.06 19.74 -10.26
N ASN A 128 6.44 20.94 -10.73
CA ASN A 128 7.64 21.64 -10.27
C ASN A 128 7.31 22.79 -9.32
N ASP A 129 6.04 23.03 -9.03
CA ASP A 129 5.58 24.04 -8.09
C ASP A 129 4.33 23.59 -7.32
N THR A 130 4.07 24.24 -6.20
CA THR A 130 2.90 24.00 -5.36
C THR A 130 1.59 24.58 -5.92
N SER A 131 1.65 25.47 -6.90
CA SER A 131 0.49 26.06 -7.58
C SER A 131 -0.02 25.22 -8.74
N LEU A 132 0.69 24.11 -9.07
CA LEU A 132 0.43 23.20 -10.18
C LEU A 132 0.41 23.89 -11.57
N THR A 133 1.08 25.03 -11.70
CA THR A 133 1.13 25.79 -12.96
C THR A 133 2.32 25.38 -13.84
N ASP A 134 3.43 24.99 -13.23
CA ASP A 134 4.59 24.42 -13.92
C ASP A 134 4.55 22.89 -13.83
N TYR A 135 3.92 22.26 -14.81
CA TYR A 135 3.85 20.82 -14.90
C TYR A 135 4.19 20.30 -16.29
N GLN A 136 4.59 19.05 -16.36
CA GLN A 136 4.92 18.35 -17.60
C GLN A 136 4.25 16.98 -17.62
N VAL A 137 3.79 16.53 -18.78
CA VAL A 137 3.15 15.23 -18.97
C VAL A 137 3.99 14.37 -19.90
N PHE A 138 4.25 13.14 -19.49
CA PHE A 138 5.05 12.17 -20.21
C PHE A 138 4.27 10.86 -20.43
N SER A 139 4.74 10.04 -21.36
CA SER A 139 4.41 8.60 -21.36
C SER A 139 5.02 7.95 -20.11
N LEU A 140 4.47 6.82 -19.69
CA LEU A 140 5.08 6.04 -18.62
C LEU A 140 6.53 5.70 -18.98
N PRO A 141 7.48 5.83 -18.03
CA PRO A 141 8.86 5.40 -18.22
C PRO A 141 8.94 3.88 -18.38
N GLU A 142 10.08 3.39 -18.86
CA GLU A 142 10.40 1.97 -18.77
C GLU A 142 10.50 1.58 -17.29
N ARG A 143 10.09 0.34 -16.99
CA ARG A 143 10.14 -0.20 -15.63
C ARG A 143 11.58 -0.34 -15.17
N ASP A 144 11.85 0.19 -13.99
CA ASP A 144 13.12 0.00 -13.28
C ASP A 144 13.11 -1.26 -12.39
N GLU A 145 14.18 -1.46 -11.62
CA GLU A 145 14.30 -2.61 -10.69
C GLU A 145 13.25 -2.57 -9.57
N PHE A 146 12.90 -1.37 -9.11
CA PHE A 146 11.86 -1.21 -8.11
C PHE A 146 10.47 -1.57 -8.66
N ASP A 147 10.14 -1.11 -9.87
CA ASP A 147 8.88 -1.48 -10.53
C ASP A 147 8.78 -2.99 -10.77
N GLN A 148 9.90 -3.64 -11.15
CA GLN A 148 9.93 -5.07 -11.32
C GLN A 148 9.68 -5.81 -9.99
N TRP A 149 10.33 -5.38 -8.92
CA TRP A 149 10.10 -5.93 -7.57
C TRP A 149 8.65 -5.72 -7.12
N CYS A 150 8.06 -4.53 -7.37
CA CYS A 150 6.65 -4.26 -7.07
C CYS A 150 5.72 -5.22 -7.80
N LEU A 151 6.00 -5.51 -9.08
CA LEU A 151 5.21 -6.43 -9.89
C LEU A 151 5.28 -7.87 -9.33
N GLU A 152 6.48 -8.37 -9.01
CA GLU A 152 6.68 -9.69 -8.42
C GLU A 152 5.95 -9.83 -7.09
N ARG A 153 5.97 -8.78 -6.26
CA ARG A 153 5.22 -8.75 -5.00
C ARG A 153 3.71 -8.74 -5.22
N ALA A 154 3.22 -8.00 -6.20
CA ALA A 154 1.78 -7.95 -6.52
C ALA A 154 1.25 -9.30 -6.98
N GLN A 155 2.02 -10.07 -7.76
CA GLN A 155 1.63 -11.40 -8.21
C GLN A 155 1.31 -12.36 -7.06
N ARG A 156 1.99 -12.25 -5.90
CA ARG A 156 1.70 -13.07 -4.72
C ARG A 156 0.26 -12.87 -4.21
N TYR A 157 -0.24 -11.64 -4.28
CA TYR A 157 -1.62 -11.34 -3.91
C TYR A 157 -2.61 -11.89 -4.94
N ASP A 158 -2.29 -11.75 -6.22
CA ASP A 158 -3.16 -12.20 -7.31
C ASP A 158 -3.24 -13.73 -7.42
N GLU A 159 -2.15 -14.42 -7.15
CA GLU A 159 -2.04 -15.89 -7.21
C GLU A 159 -2.46 -16.58 -5.90
N SER A 160 -2.72 -15.83 -4.82
CA SER A 160 -3.06 -16.40 -3.52
C SER A 160 -4.33 -17.25 -3.58
N GLU A 161 -4.23 -18.51 -3.14
CA GLU A 161 -5.38 -19.41 -3.00
C GLU A 161 -6.33 -18.92 -1.90
N SER A 162 -5.80 -18.27 -0.86
CA SER A 162 -6.55 -17.75 0.28
C SER A 162 -7.61 -16.71 -0.11
N ARG A 163 -7.49 -16.03 -1.26
CA ARG A 163 -8.53 -15.14 -1.81
C ARG A 163 -9.90 -15.81 -1.97
N ARG A 164 -9.95 -17.13 -2.08
CA ARG A 164 -11.20 -17.89 -2.22
C ARG A 164 -11.93 -18.07 -0.90
N TYR A 165 -11.26 -17.85 0.21
CA TYR A 165 -11.72 -18.20 1.55
C TYR A 165 -11.84 -17.02 2.50
N VAL A 166 -11.04 -15.98 2.29
CA VAL A 166 -11.03 -14.75 3.09
C VAL A 166 -11.11 -13.52 2.18
N SER A 167 -11.64 -12.42 2.72
CA SER A 167 -11.66 -11.15 1.98
C SER A 167 -10.25 -10.65 1.70
N GLU A 168 -10.06 -10.04 0.54
CA GLU A 168 -8.79 -9.38 0.16
C GLU A 168 -8.46 -8.16 1.02
N ASP A 169 -9.42 -7.68 1.84
CA ASP A 169 -9.21 -6.60 2.81
C ASP A 169 -8.54 -7.08 4.10
N VAL A 170 -8.47 -8.40 4.31
CA VAL A 170 -7.79 -8.98 5.47
C VAL A 170 -6.29 -8.85 5.28
N ILE A 171 -5.66 -8.03 6.12
CA ILE A 171 -4.22 -7.83 6.10
C ILE A 171 -3.49 -9.16 6.29
N GLY A 172 -2.55 -9.46 5.38
CA GLY A 172 -1.76 -10.69 5.42
C GLY A 172 -2.48 -11.95 4.91
N TYR A 173 -3.60 -11.83 4.20
CA TYR A 173 -4.30 -13.02 3.68
C TYR A 173 -3.41 -13.88 2.76
N SER A 174 -2.51 -13.28 2.01
CA SER A 174 -1.58 -13.98 1.13
C SER A 174 -0.53 -14.79 1.91
N ASP A 175 -0.23 -14.42 3.14
CA ASP A 175 0.70 -15.15 4.00
C ASP A 175 0.10 -16.47 4.49
N LEU A 176 -1.23 -16.60 4.48
CA LEU A 176 -1.89 -17.86 4.83
C LEU A 176 -1.46 -19.01 3.93
N ASP A 177 -1.12 -18.74 2.66
CA ASP A 177 -0.65 -19.76 1.71
C ASP A 177 0.75 -20.26 2.05
N GLU A 178 1.59 -19.42 2.66
CA GLU A 178 2.93 -19.79 3.11
C GLU A 178 2.92 -20.56 4.42
N TYR A 179 2.02 -20.16 5.34
CA TYR A 179 2.00 -20.69 6.71
C TYR A 179 0.98 -21.79 6.97
N GLY A 180 0.23 -22.21 5.95
CA GLY A 180 -0.77 -23.26 6.13
C GLY A 180 -1.41 -23.74 4.84
N THR A 181 -2.47 -24.50 4.97
CA THR A 181 -3.24 -25.04 3.85
C THR A 181 -4.73 -25.01 4.14
N TRP A 182 -5.52 -24.79 3.11
CA TRP A 182 -6.98 -24.85 3.17
C TRP A 182 -7.47 -26.27 2.97
N GLY A 183 -8.45 -26.65 3.77
CA GLY A 183 -9.15 -27.92 3.66
C GLY A 183 -10.65 -27.75 3.86
N SER A 184 -11.41 -28.81 3.66
CA SER A 184 -12.85 -28.81 3.84
C SER A 184 -13.26 -29.83 4.92
N ALA A 185 -14.12 -29.39 5.84
CA ALA A 185 -14.73 -30.25 6.82
C ALA A 185 -16.26 -30.22 6.68
N SER A 186 -16.90 -31.38 6.73
CA SER A 186 -18.34 -31.55 6.48
C SER A 186 -19.23 -30.70 7.40
N SER A 187 -18.77 -30.39 8.61
CA SER A 187 -19.56 -29.64 9.60
C SER A 187 -19.23 -28.16 9.70
N TYR A 188 -18.08 -27.72 9.15
CA TYR A 188 -17.57 -26.36 9.33
C TYR A 188 -17.24 -25.65 8.03
N GLY A 189 -17.33 -26.33 6.88
CA GLY A 189 -16.96 -25.76 5.59
C GLY A 189 -15.45 -25.70 5.38
N SER A 190 -14.95 -24.59 4.89
CA SER A 190 -13.51 -24.36 4.68
C SER A 190 -12.80 -24.10 5.98
N ILE A 191 -11.68 -24.77 6.20
CA ILE A 191 -10.84 -24.65 7.38
C ILE A 191 -9.39 -24.46 6.96
N TRP A 192 -8.71 -23.52 7.57
CA TRP A 192 -7.28 -23.33 7.38
C TRP A 192 -6.49 -24.10 8.44
N TYR A 193 -5.49 -24.84 8.00
CA TYR A 193 -4.61 -25.64 8.86
C TYR A 193 -3.20 -25.04 8.84
N PRO A 194 -2.68 -24.56 10.00
CA PRO A 194 -1.32 -24.02 10.05
C PRO A 194 -0.29 -25.13 9.82
N SER A 195 0.75 -24.82 9.05
CA SER A 195 1.94 -25.66 8.86
C SER A 195 3.03 -25.29 9.86
N GLY A 196 4.00 -26.20 10.06
CA GLY A 196 5.16 -25.92 10.91
C GLY A 196 4.90 -25.80 12.41
N VAL A 197 3.72 -26.21 12.89
CA VAL A 197 3.36 -26.17 14.31
C VAL A 197 3.84 -27.43 15.05
N ALA A 198 4.14 -27.31 16.34
CA ALA A 198 4.59 -28.44 17.17
C ALA A 198 3.52 -29.53 17.27
N VAL A 199 3.94 -30.77 17.41
CA VAL A 199 3.03 -31.92 17.64
C VAL A 199 2.17 -31.67 18.87
N GLY A 200 0.85 -31.76 18.71
CA GLY A 200 -0.13 -31.50 19.77
C GLY A 200 -0.40 -30.02 20.04
N TRP A 201 0.09 -29.12 19.18
CA TRP A 201 -0.32 -27.73 19.22
C TRP A 201 -1.82 -27.61 18.94
N ALA A 202 -2.48 -26.74 19.66
CA ALA A 202 -3.85 -26.35 19.41
C ALA A 202 -4.00 -24.85 19.75
N PRO A 203 -4.74 -24.07 18.94
CA PRO A 203 -5.00 -22.68 19.23
C PRO A 203 -5.79 -22.55 20.55
N TYR A 204 -5.52 -21.51 21.31
CA TYR A 204 -6.25 -21.15 22.53
C TYR A 204 -6.18 -22.19 23.67
N ARG A 205 -5.28 -23.17 23.59
CA ARG A 205 -5.17 -24.24 24.61
C ARG A 205 -4.77 -23.73 25.99
N ASN A 206 -3.96 -22.67 26.05
CA ASN A 206 -3.42 -22.10 27.29
C ASN A 206 -4.01 -20.70 27.59
N GLY A 207 -5.21 -20.41 27.10
CA GLY A 207 -5.91 -19.17 27.30
C GLY A 207 -7.32 -19.36 27.84
N ARG A 208 -7.98 -18.27 28.12
CA ARG A 208 -9.42 -18.24 28.40
C ARG A 208 -10.08 -17.16 27.51
N TRP A 209 -11.29 -17.43 27.10
CA TRP A 209 -12.12 -16.40 26.48
C TRP A 209 -12.50 -15.36 27.52
N ALA A 210 -12.33 -14.11 27.20
CA ALA A 210 -12.81 -12.98 27.98
C ALA A 210 -13.66 -12.09 27.06
N TRP A 211 -14.79 -11.65 27.56
CA TRP A 211 -15.57 -10.62 26.90
C TRP A 211 -14.86 -9.28 27.14
N ILE A 212 -14.56 -8.55 26.05
CA ILE A 212 -14.06 -7.19 26.12
C ILE A 212 -15.16 -6.33 25.54
N ASP A 213 -15.74 -5.46 26.35
CA ASP A 213 -16.73 -4.49 25.87
C ASP A 213 -16.05 -3.55 24.85
N PRO A 214 -16.75 -3.17 23.75
CA PRO A 214 -16.23 -2.26 22.72
C PRO A 214 -15.97 -0.85 23.23
#